data_725f641f78febbced8f67c026bb71719
#
_entry.id   725f641f78febbced8f67c026bb71719
#
_cell.length_a   1.000
_cell.length_b   1.000
_cell.length_c   1.000
_cell.angle_alpha   90.00
_cell.angle_beta   90.00
_cell.angle_gamma   90.00
#
_symmetry.space_group_name_H-M   'P 1'
#
loop_
_entity.id
_entity.type
_entity.pdbx_description
1 polymer ?
#
loop_
_entity_poly.entity_id
_entity_poly.type
_entity_poly.pdbx_seq_one_letter_code
_entity_poly.pdbx_strand_id
1 'polypeptide(L)'
;MRLVLSDTALPTGLPVREDWHYVDLSQLKIADCMGCFSCWVRTPGRCVIRDDAVGVYPLIAHSDHVIYVSRLFCGSYDVPMKTMLERAIPIQQAFIRIHHGETHHIQRAVAEKDAVILAYGDTGDEEQALFRLLAARNAHNMLFRSWSVRFLREEELAGAIREEVRGKLLIVNGSPRAPRSNSRRYIEQFLPCWGETADQYTALRGGPLSPEDCTDLLLVFPLYADGIPAVLMRTLKELAVWRGTARPRIHVLVNCGFLEPEQTRPAVEMVRFFCKRYGFPWGMALQIGSGEAILNTPFSFLVRRGLRRLAAGMRAGRSEVLSVRMPLNRRMFVWASGRYWTDYGAKNHITAGEMRTMEIEGG
;
A
#
# COMPACT_ATOMS: atom_id res chain seq x y z
N MET A 1 -12.73 0.74 4.28
CA MET A 1 -12.78 0.36 5.71
C MET A 1 -12.11 -1.00 5.88
N ARG A 2 -11.23 -1.17 6.86
CA ARG A 2 -10.47 -2.40 7.11
C ARG A 2 -10.87 -3.03 8.43
N LEU A 3 -10.88 -4.35 8.50
CA LEU A 3 -11.32 -5.10 9.68
C LEU A 3 -10.30 -6.19 10.04
N VAL A 4 -9.92 -6.24 11.31
CA VAL A 4 -9.32 -7.44 11.92
C VAL A 4 -10.38 -8.09 12.79
N LEU A 5 -10.71 -9.32 12.48
CA LEU A 5 -11.66 -10.13 13.23
C LEU A 5 -10.91 -11.35 13.80
N SER A 6 -10.75 -11.41 15.12
CA SER A 6 -9.94 -12.42 15.80
C SER A 6 -10.77 -13.23 16.79
N ASP A 7 -10.56 -14.52 16.85
CA ASP A 7 -11.15 -15.40 17.87
C ASP A 7 -10.30 -15.50 19.15
N THR A 8 -9.17 -14.80 19.16
CA THR A 8 -8.26 -14.70 20.32
C THR A 8 -7.87 -13.25 20.57
N ALA A 9 -7.27 -13.00 21.73
CA ALA A 9 -6.81 -11.67 22.14
C ALA A 9 -5.86 -11.05 21.10
N LEU A 10 -6.16 -9.83 20.71
CA LEU A 10 -5.33 -9.07 19.78
C LEU A 10 -4.04 -8.59 20.45
N PRO A 11 -2.91 -8.56 19.73
CA PRO A 11 -1.66 -8.03 20.27
C PRO A 11 -1.80 -6.57 20.72
N THR A 12 -1.11 -6.21 21.80
CA THR A 12 -1.02 -4.82 22.24
C THR A 12 -0.19 -3.98 21.24
N GLY A 13 -0.48 -2.68 21.15
CA GLY A 13 0.28 -1.75 20.31
C GLY A 13 -0.01 -1.85 18.82
N LEU A 14 -1.18 -2.35 18.43
CA LEU A 14 -1.63 -2.24 17.04
C LEU A 14 -1.89 -0.78 16.68
N PRO A 15 -1.64 -0.37 15.41
CA PRO A 15 -1.80 1.02 14.99
C PRO A 15 -3.26 1.46 15.11
N VAL A 16 -3.49 2.60 15.76
CA VAL A 16 -4.82 3.23 15.84
C VAL A 16 -5.00 4.11 14.61
N ARG A 17 -5.90 3.71 13.71
CA ARG A 17 -6.20 4.43 12.46
C ARG A 17 -7.71 4.52 12.28
N GLU A 18 -8.19 5.60 11.71
CA GLU A 18 -9.62 5.84 11.50
C GLU A 18 -10.28 4.81 10.55
N ASP A 19 -9.52 4.23 9.63
CA ASP A 19 -9.98 3.25 8.65
C ASP A 19 -9.91 1.80 9.13
N TRP A 20 -9.33 1.52 10.31
CA TRP A 20 -9.20 0.17 10.88
C TRP A 20 -10.15 -0.08 12.04
N HIS A 21 -10.82 -1.21 11.99
CA HIS A 21 -11.59 -1.77 13.11
C HIS A 21 -10.96 -3.06 13.60
N TYR A 22 -10.80 -3.17 14.90
CA TYR A 22 -10.23 -4.34 15.58
C TYR A 22 -11.31 -4.97 16.45
N VAL A 23 -11.66 -6.22 16.15
CA VAL A 23 -12.70 -6.96 16.88
C VAL A 23 -12.09 -8.23 17.45
N ASP A 24 -12.08 -8.31 18.77
CA ASP A 24 -11.70 -9.49 19.54
C ASP A 24 -12.98 -10.23 19.95
N LEU A 25 -13.28 -11.33 19.24
CA LEU A 25 -14.47 -12.15 19.50
C LEU A 25 -14.41 -12.85 20.86
N SER A 26 -13.21 -13.08 21.40
CA SER A 26 -13.06 -13.70 22.71
C SER A 26 -13.62 -12.86 23.86
N GLN A 27 -13.78 -11.55 23.63
CA GLN A 27 -14.33 -10.60 24.60
C GLN A 27 -15.83 -10.33 24.39
N LEU A 28 -16.45 -10.90 23.35
CA LEU A 28 -17.82 -10.64 22.97
C LEU A 28 -18.75 -11.79 23.38
N LYS A 29 -20.00 -11.46 23.69
CA LYS A 29 -21.07 -12.44 23.97
C LYS A 29 -21.91 -12.62 22.74
N ILE A 30 -21.65 -13.68 21.99
CA ILE A 30 -22.32 -14.00 20.73
C ILE A 30 -22.97 -15.37 20.89
N ALA A 31 -24.30 -15.41 20.80
CA ALA A 31 -25.07 -16.64 20.79
C ALA A 31 -25.04 -17.30 19.43
N ASP A 32 -25.20 -18.62 19.38
CA ASP A 32 -25.27 -19.39 18.14
C ASP A 32 -26.46 -18.97 17.25
N CYS A 33 -26.32 -19.14 15.95
CA CYS A 33 -27.41 -18.92 15.01
C CYS A 33 -28.44 -20.04 15.16
N MET A 34 -29.71 -19.70 15.47
CA MET A 34 -30.78 -20.66 15.61
C MET A 34 -31.38 -21.14 14.27
N GLY A 35 -30.92 -20.67 13.14
CA GLY A 35 -31.45 -21.03 11.83
C GLY A 35 -32.92 -20.62 11.62
N CYS A 36 -33.42 -19.63 12.34
CA CYS A 36 -34.83 -19.23 12.32
C CYS A 36 -35.27 -18.45 11.08
N PHE A 37 -34.35 -18.05 10.24
CA PHE A 37 -34.53 -17.24 9.02
C PHE A 37 -35.28 -15.92 9.20
N SER A 38 -35.48 -15.45 10.43
CA SER A 38 -36.15 -14.17 10.70
C SER A 38 -35.44 -12.99 10.02
N CYS A 39 -34.13 -13.03 9.93
CA CYS A 39 -33.32 -12.04 9.22
C CYS A 39 -33.53 -12.01 7.69
N TRP A 40 -34.29 -12.93 7.15
CA TRP A 40 -34.74 -12.95 5.76
C TRP A 40 -36.22 -12.60 5.59
N VAL A 41 -37.07 -13.09 6.47
CA VAL A 41 -38.55 -13.06 6.25
C VAL A 41 -39.33 -12.20 7.23
N ARG A 42 -38.78 -11.85 8.40
CA ARG A 42 -39.47 -11.02 9.41
C ARG A 42 -38.80 -9.67 9.62
N THR A 43 -37.46 -9.70 9.73
CA THR A 43 -36.62 -8.51 9.95
C THR A 43 -35.48 -8.46 8.93
N PRO A 44 -35.77 -8.27 7.63
CA PRO A 44 -34.77 -8.38 6.56
C PRO A 44 -33.50 -7.57 6.85
N GLY A 45 -32.36 -8.26 6.81
CA GLY A 45 -31.05 -7.66 7.09
C GLY A 45 -30.72 -7.49 8.59
N ARG A 46 -31.58 -7.96 9.50
CA ARG A 46 -31.39 -7.80 10.95
C ARG A 46 -31.63 -9.12 11.68
N CYS A 47 -30.69 -9.52 12.53
CA CYS A 47 -30.87 -10.67 13.42
C CYS A 47 -31.87 -10.33 14.53
N VAL A 48 -32.71 -11.28 14.91
CA VAL A 48 -33.63 -11.13 16.07
C VAL A 48 -32.90 -11.27 17.41
N ILE A 49 -31.79 -11.99 17.46
CA ILE A 49 -30.95 -12.08 18.64
C ILE A 49 -30.14 -10.77 18.75
N ARG A 50 -30.31 -10.07 19.86
CA ARG A 50 -29.74 -8.73 20.09
C ARG A 50 -28.56 -8.80 21.06
N ASP A 51 -27.48 -9.40 20.60
CA ASP A 51 -26.19 -9.53 21.28
C ASP A 51 -25.08 -8.80 20.53
N ASP A 52 -23.83 -9.01 20.90
CA ASP A 52 -22.68 -8.29 20.33
C ASP A 52 -22.47 -8.54 18.82
N ALA A 53 -22.98 -9.66 18.26
CA ALA A 53 -22.90 -9.94 16.83
C ALA A 53 -23.53 -8.84 15.97
N VAL A 54 -24.53 -8.13 16.50
CA VAL A 54 -25.25 -7.04 15.79
C VAL A 54 -24.29 -5.88 15.46
N GLY A 55 -23.27 -5.65 16.26
CA GLY A 55 -22.20 -4.68 15.99
C GLY A 55 -21.14 -5.17 15.01
N VAL A 56 -20.97 -6.48 14.85
CA VAL A 56 -19.86 -7.07 14.09
C VAL A 56 -20.22 -7.37 12.63
N TYR A 57 -21.36 -8.01 12.32
CA TYR A 57 -21.66 -8.37 10.94
C TYR A 57 -21.77 -7.17 9.98
N PRO A 58 -22.18 -5.94 10.39
CA PRO A 58 -22.09 -4.77 9.52
C PRO A 58 -20.65 -4.39 9.18
N LEU A 59 -19.70 -4.56 10.11
CA LEU A 59 -18.28 -4.33 9.84
C LEU A 59 -17.76 -5.32 8.78
N ILE A 60 -18.15 -6.61 8.89
CA ILE A 60 -17.83 -7.62 7.87
C ILE A 60 -18.41 -7.22 6.50
N ALA A 61 -19.66 -6.73 6.48
CA ALA A 61 -20.33 -6.34 5.24
C ALA A 61 -19.64 -5.16 4.54
N HIS A 62 -19.27 -4.12 5.28
CA HIS A 62 -18.80 -2.86 4.72
C HIS A 62 -17.27 -2.78 4.54
N SER A 63 -16.49 -3.72 5.09
CA SER A 63 -15.05 -3.74 4.92
C SER A 63 -14.64 -4.21 3.52
N ASP A 64 -13.68 -3.51 2.92
CA ASP A 64 -13.05 -3.84 1.62
C ASP A 64 -11.73 -4.60 1.78
N HIS A 65 -11.25 -4.71 3.03
CA HIS A 65 -10.11 -5.54 3.42
C HIS A 65 -10.39 -6.17 4.80
N VAL A 66 -10.29 -7.49 4.90
CA VAL A 66 -10.56 -8.21 6.15
C VAL A 66 -9.44 -9.21 6.46
N ILE A 67 -8.96 -9.15 7.70
CA ILE A 67 -8.04 -10.14 8.26
C ILE A 67 -8.83 -10.99 9.24
N TYR A 68 -9.04 -12.26 8.89
CA TYR A 68 -9.63 -13.26 9.79
C TYR A 68 -8.50 -13.97 10.53
N VAL A 69 -8.57 -13.97 11.86
CA VAL A 69 -7.61 -14.64 12.73
C VAL A 69 -8.36 -15.72 13.48
N SER A 70 -8.09 -16.99 13.19
CA SER A 70 -8.82 -18.10 13.80
C SER A 70 -7.94 -19.32 14.07
N ARG A 71 -8.11 -19.90 15.25
CA ARG A 71 -7.67 -21.26 15.52
C ARG A 71 -8.41 -22.20 14.57
N LEU A 72 -7.77 -23.28 14.18
CA LEU A 72 -8.43 -24.33 13.42
C LEU A 72 -8.84 -25.49 14.33
N PHE A 73 -9.96 -26.08 13.98
CA PHE A 73 -10.45 -27.32 14.57
C PHE A 73 -11.14 -28.17 13.50
N CYS A 74 -10.63 -29.39 13.27
CA CYS A 74 -11.17 -30.32 12.28
C CYS A 74 -11.35 -29.71 10.88
N GLY A 75 -10.39 -28.93 10.40
CA GLY A 75 -10.43 -28.28 9.08
C GLY A 75 -11.45 -27.16 8.96
N SER A 76 -11.92 -26.60 10.07
CA SER A 76 -12.84 -25.45 10.14
C SER A 76 -12.27 -24.38 11.05
N TYR A 77 -12.89 -23.19 10.98
CA TYR A 77 -12.70 -22.17 12.02
C TYR A 77 -13.16 -22.73 13.38
N ASP A 78 -12.49 -22.34 14.44
CA ASP A 78 -12.93 -22.64 15.80
C ASP A 78 -14.22 -21.90 16.18
N VAL A 79 -14.87 -22.34 17.23
CA VAL A 79 -16.23 -21.96 17.64
C VAL A 79 -16.47 -20.44 17.63
N PRO A 80 -15.62 -19.56 18.19
CA PRO A 80 -15.95 -18.12 18.21
C PRO A 80 -16.06 -17.52 16.81
N MET A 81 -15.09 -17.83 15.92
CA MET A 81 -15.12 -17.35 14.54
C MET A 81 -16.27 -17.98 13.76
N LYS A 82 -16.47 -19.29 13.89
CA LYS A 82 -17.54 -20.01 13.19
C LYS A 82 -18.91 -19.48 13.57
N THR A 83 -19.18 -19.28 14.88
CA THR A 83 -20.40 -18.65 15.38
C THR A 83 -20.63 -17.27 14.78
N MET A 84 -19.58 -16.42 14.75
CA MET A 84 -19.70 -15.08 14.17
C MET A 84 -20.03 -15.12 12.68
N LEU A 85 -19.40 -16.00 11.91
CA LEU A 85 -19.69 -16.17 10.48
C LEU A 85 -21.12 -16.66 10.23
N GLU A 86 -21.65 -17.56 11.04
CA GLU A 86 -23.05 -17.99 11.00
C GLU A 86 -24.01 -16.84 11.36
N ARG A 87 -23.66 -16.02 12.33
CA ARG A 87 -24.41 -14.84 12.73
C ARG A 87 -24.34 -13.70 11.71
N ALA A 88 -23.48 -13.80 10.67
CA ALA A 88 -23.42 -12.88 9.56
C ALA A 88 -24.46 -13.18 8.44
N ILE A 89 -25.29 -14.22 8.55
CA ILE A 89 -26.39 -14.51 7.59
C ILE A 89 -27.25 -13.27 7.24
N PRO A 90 -27.54 -12.30 8.14
CA PRO A 90 -28.29 -11.10 7.78
C PRO A 90 -27.71 -10.28 6.62
N ILE A 91 -26.42 -10.42 6.29
CA ILE A 91 -25.81 -9.73 5.14
C ILE A 91 -26.24 -10.31 3.79
N GLN A 92 -26.90 -11.47 3.80
CA GLN A 92 -27.40 -12.15 2.60
C GLN A 92 -28.93 -12.07 2.52
N GLN A 93 -29.45 -12.23 1.31
CA GLN A 93 -30.90 -12.35 1.05
C GLN A 93 -31.29 -13.84 0.99
N ALA A 94 -32.58 -14.13 1.17
CA ALA A 94 -33.10 -15.48 0.94
C ALA A 94 -33.06 -15.90 -0.54
N PHE A 95 -33.02 -14.92 -1.44
CA PHE A 95 -32.95 -15.16 -2.89
C PHE A 95 -31.57 -15.65 -3.32
N ILE A 96 -31.56 -16.50 -4.35
CA ILE A 96 -30.33 -17.07 -4.91
C ILE A 96 -30.10 -16.57 -6.33
N ARG A 97 -28.84 -16.59 -6.75
CA ARG A 97 -28.40 -16.28 -8.12
C ARG A 97 -27.35 -17.31 -8.58
N ILE A 98 -27.09 -17.35 -9.87
CA ILE A 98 -25.90 -18.03 -10.39
C ILE A 98 -24.72 -17.08 -10.20
N HIS A 99 -23.67 -17.57 -9.53
CA HIS A 99 -22.44 -16.85 -9.28
C HIS A 99 -21.26 -17.78 -9.48
N HIS A 100 -20.38 -17.47 -10.45
CA HIS A 100 -19.27 -18.33 -10.87
C HIS A 100 -19.67 -19.77 -11.20
N GLY A 101 -20.84 -19.94 -11.85
CA GLY A 101 -21.36 -21.24 -12.28
C GLY A 101 -22.08 -22.05 -11.21
N GLU A 102 -22.23 -21.54 -10.01
CA GLU A 102 -22.93 -22.17 -8.89
C GLU A 102 -24.07 -21.31 -8.33
N THR A 103 -24.98 -21.92 -7.58
CA THR A 103 -26.07 -21.19 -6.92
C THR A 103 -25.59 -20.66 -5.56
N HIS A 104 -25.72 -19.35 -5.36
CA HIS A 104 -25.37 -18.65 -4.13
C HIS A 104 -26.44 -17.62 -3.74
N HIS A 105 -26.56 -17.33 -2.44
CA HIS A 105 -27.41 -16.25 -1.97
C HIS A 105 -26.96 -14.89 -2.53
N ILE A 106 -27.92 -14.02 -2.81
CA ILE A 106 -27.65 -12.65 -3.20
C ILE A 106 -27.18 -11.88 -1.96
N GLN A 107 -26.05 -11.20 -2.07
CA GLN A 107 -25.58 -10.32 -1.00
C GLN A 107 -26.43 -9.04 -0.95
N ARG A 108 -26.61 -8.47 0.25
CA ARG A 108 -27.17 -7.12 0.43
C ARG A 108 -26.10 -6.08 0.06
N ALA A 109 -26.08 -4.94 0.70
CA ALA A 109 -25.02 -3.94 0.52
C ALA A 109 -23.69 -4.42 1.15
N VAL A 110 -23.05 -5.41 0.52
CA VAL A 110 -21.78 -6.01 0.94
C VAL A 110 -20.69 -5.57 -0.01
N ALA A 111 -19.60 -5.01 0.53
CA ALA A 111 -18.43 -4.62 -0.25
C ALA A 111 -17.66 -5.87 -0.74
N GLU A 112 -17.21 -5.83 -1.99
CA GLU A 112 -16.17 -6.74 -2.45
C GLU A 112 -14.89 -6.47 -1.66
N LYS A 113 -14.21 -7.53 -1.23
CA LYS A 113 -13.10 -7.40 -0.30
C LYS A 113 -11.91 -8.29 -0.63
N ASP A 114 -10.74 -7.83 -0.24
CA ASP A 114 -9.56 -8.65 -0.14
C ASP A 114 -9.48 -9.26 1.25
N ALA A 115 -9.23 -10.56 1.36
CA ALA A 115 -9.20 -11.27 2.62
C ALA A 115 -7.86 -11.96 2.87
N VAL A 116 -7.35 -11.81 4.09
CA VAL A 116 -6.23 -12.60 4.61
C VAL A 116 -6.76 -13.44 5.76
N ILE A 117 -6.49 -14.74 5.73
CA ILE A 117 -6.88 -15.65 6.80
C ILE A 117 -5.59 -16.12 7.49
N LEU A 118 -5.42 -15.72 8.74
CA LEU A 118 -4.37 -16.18 9.63
C LEU A 118 -4.93 -17.34 10.45
N ALA A 119 -4.76 -18.53 9.91
CA ALA A 119 -5.21 -19.78 10.52
C ALA A 119 -4.10 -20.30 11.44
N TYR A 120 -4.38 -20.51 12.72
CA TYR A 120 -3.35 -20.91 13.66
C TYR A 120 -3.69 -22.19 14.45
N GLY A 121 -2.67 -22.82 14.97
CA GLY A 121 -2.74 -24.07 15.72
C GLY A 121 -1.76 -25.13 15.19
N ASP A 122 -1.74 -26.28 15.84
CA ASP A 122 -0.97 -27.43 15.38
C ASP A 122 -1.80 -28.23 14.34
N THR A 123 -1.62 -27.88 13.06
CA THR A 123 -2.42 -28.42 11.96
C THR A 123 -1.55 -29.18 10.96
N GLY A 124 -1.94 -30.41 10.65
CA GLY A 124 -1.30 -31.21 9.61
C GLY A 124 -1.78 -30.83 8.19
N ASP A 125 -1.07 -31.35 7.19
CA ASP A 125 -1.33 -31.03 5.76
C ASP A 125 -2.76 -31.37 5.33
N GLU A 126 -3.34 -32.46 5.82
CA GLU A 126 -4.71 -32.87 5.51
C GLU A 126 -5.73 -31.87 6.04
N GLU A 127 -5.59 -31.41 7.28
CA GLU A 127 -6.44 -30.41 7.88
C GLU A 127 -6.32 -29.06 7.16
N GLN A 128 -5.10 -28.65 6.81
CA GLN A 128 -4.84 -27.44 6.03
C GLN A 128 -5.48 -27.51 4.64
N ALA A 129 -5.41 -28.66 3.96
CA ALA A 129 -6.05 -28.87 2.67
C ALA A 129 -7.57 -28.78 2.78
N LEU A 130 -8.17 -29.39 3.80
CA LEU A 130 -9.61 -29.31 4.08
C LEU A 130 -10.05 -27.88 4.38
N PHE A 131 -9.28 -27.15 5.20
CA PHE A 131 -9.58 -25.75 5.48
C PHE A 131 -9.52 -24.87 4.25
N ARG A 132 -8.57 -25.08 3.32
CA ARG A 132 -8.52 -24.33 2.05
C ARG A 132 -9.78 -24.54 1.20
N LEU A 133 -10.38 -25.75 1.22
CA LEU A 133 -11.66 -26.01 0.54
C LEU A 133 -12.78 -25.18 1.18
N LEU A 134 -12.87 -25.13 2.52
CA LEU A 134 -13.84 -24.30 3.23
C LEU A 134 -13.65 -22.82 2.93
N ALA A 135 -12.41 -22.31 3.00
CA ALA A 135 -12.08 -20.92 2.73
C ALA A 135 -12.47 -20.50 1.30
N ALA A 136 -12.23 -21.38 0.30
CA ALA A 136 -12.66 -21.16 -1.07
C ALA A 136 -14.18 -21.01 -1.19
N ARG A 137 -14.97 -21.81 -0.45
CA ARG A 137 -16.45 -21.70 -0.41
C ARG A 137 -16.88 -20.39 0.25
N ASN A 138 -16.24 -20.00 1.36
CA ASN A 138 -16.52 -18.73 2.02
C ASN A 138 -16.18 -17.52 1.15
N ALA A 139 -15.15 -17.61 0.31
CA ALA A 139 -14.77 -16.55 -0.61
C ALA A 139 -15.93 -16.16 -1.55
N HIS A 140 -16.67 -17.12 -2.08
CA HIS A 140 -17.87 -16.86 -2.90
C HIS A 140 -18.98 -16.19 -2.12
N ASN A 141 -19.25 -16.66 -0.89
CA ASN A 141 -20.36 -16.16 -0.07
C ASN A 141 -20.08 -14.78 0.54
N MET A 142 -18.81 -14.42 0.74
CA MET A 142 -18.38 -13.16 1.34
C MET A 142 -17.89 -12.14 0.32
N LEU A 143 -18.01 -12.42 -0.98
CA LEU A 143 -17.55 -11.58 -2.08
C LEU A 143 -16.05 -11.24 -1.97
N PHE A 144 -15.20 -12.25 -1.76
CA PHE A 144 -13.77 -12.04 -1.79
C PHE A 144 -13.30 -11.83 -3.24
N ARG A 145 -12.73 -10.67 -3.52
CA ARG A 145 -12.08 -10.34 -4.78
C ARG A 145 -10.73 -11.07 -4.88
N SER A 146 -9.99 -11.11 -3.78
CA SER A 146 -8.79 -11.90 -3.59
C SER A 146 -8.76 -12.46 -2.17
N TRP A 147 -8.07 -13.60 -1.98
CA TRP A 147 -7.89 -14.14 -0.65
C TRP A 147 -6.62 -14.99 -0.54
N SER A 148 -6.11 -15.10 0.68
CA SER A 148 -4.97 -15.96 1.02
C SER A 148 -5.16 -16.58 2.40
N VAL A 149 -4.54 -17.75 2.61
CA VAL A 149 -4.48 -18.39 3.92
C VAL A 149 -3.03 -18.61 4.31
N ARG A 150 -2.67 -18.16 5.50
CA ARG A 150 -1.39 -18.45 6.16
C ARG A 150 -1.67 -19.37 7.34
N PHE A 151 -1.00 -20.53 7.38
CA PHE A 151 -1.04 -21.42 8.53
C PHE A 151 0.14 -21.10 9.44
N LEU A 152 -0.13 -20.89 10.71
CA LEU A 152 0.80 -20.33 11.68
C LEU A 152 0.79 -21.17 12.96
N ARG A 153 1.93 -21.28 13.62
CA ARG A 153 1.96 -21.70 15.01
C ARG A 153 1.49 -20.55 15.91
N GLU A 154 1.04 -20.87 17.11
CA GLU A 154 0.47 -19.86 18.01
C GLU A 154 1.48 -18.75 18.37
N GLU A 155 2.74 -19.07 18.52
CA GLU A 155 3.82 -18.13 18.79
C GLU A 155 4.11 -17.15 17.64
N GLU A 156 3.75 -17.49 16.40
CA GLU A 156 3.96 -16.66 15.21
C GLU A 156 2.82 -15.66 14.99
N LEU A 157 1.65 -15.92 15.59
CA LEU A 157 0.40 -15.22 15.33
C LEU A 157 0.50 -13.71 15.58
N ALA A 158 1.03 -13.30 16.72
CA ALA A 158 1.14 -11.89 17.07
C ALA A 158 2.03 -11.11 16.09
N GLY A 159 3.10 -11.74 15.60
CA GLY A 159 3.97 -11.19 14.55
C GLY A 159 3.24 -11.04 13.23
N ALA A 160 2.51 -12.07 12.81
CA ALA A 160 1.74 -12.09 11.57
C ALA A 160 0.61 -11.03 11.57
N ILE A 161 -0.13 -10.89 12.67
CA ILE A 161 -1.15 -9.83 12.80
C ILE A 161 -0.51 -8.45 12.64
N ARG A 162 0.62 -8.18 13.34
CA ARG A 162 1.31 -6.89 13.21
C ARG A 162 1.81 -6.64 11.79
N GLU A 163 2.28 -7.68 11.09
CA GLU A 163 2.70 -7.59 9.70
C GLU A 163 1.53 -7.18 8.79
N GLU A 164 0.36 -7.81 8.93
CA GLU A 164 -0.81 -7.53 8.10
C GLU A 164 -1.43 -6.14 8.35
N VAL A 165 -1.40 -5.64 9.59
CA VAL A 165 -1.93 -4.32 9.94
C VAL A 165 -0.92 -3.18 9.77
N ARG A 166 0.35 -3.50 9.48
CA ARG A 166 1.35 -2.47 9.18
C ARG A 166 0.93 -1.65 7.97
N GLY A 167 1.20 -0.34 8.01
CA GLY A 167 1.12 0.50 6.82
C GLY A 167 2.17 0.03 5.82
N LYS A 168 1.71 -0.59 4.74
CA LYS A 168 2.60 -1.28 3.80
C LYS A 168 3.55 -0.35 3.06
N LEU A 169 3.17 0.90 2.85
CA LEU A 169 3.99 1.86 2.10
C LEU A 169 4.05 3.23 2.79
N LEU A 170 5.27 3.71 3.02
CA LEU A 170 5.57 5.10 3.34
C LEU A 170 6.26 5.78 2.15
N ILE A 171 5.68 6.86 1.64
CA ILE A 171 6.26 7.65 0.56
C ILE A 171 6.95 8.89 1.15
N VAL A 172 8.24 9.03 0.89
CA VAL A 172 9.03 10.19 1.32
C VAL A 172 9.25 11.12 0.13
N ASN A 173 8.64 12.30 0.17
CA ASN A 173 8.95 13.37 -0.76
C ASN A 173 10.25 14.05 -0.35
N GLY A 174 11.35 13.71 -1.01
CA GLY A 174 12.70 14.24 -0.77
C GLY A 174 13.03 15.50 -1.57
N SER A 175 12.05 16.18 -2.16
CA SER A 175 12.28 17.40 -2.92
C SER A 175 12.41 18.62 -2.01
N PRO A 176 13.45 19.47 -2.17
CA PRO A 176 13.55 20.75 -1.47
C PRO A 176 12.47 21.77 -1.90
N ARG A 177 11.78 21.53 -3.01
CA ARG A 177 10.68 22.37 -3.53
C ARG A 177 9.29 21.85 -3.14
N ALA A 178 9.21 20.75 -2.37
CA ALA A 178 7.91 20.28 -1.88
C ALA A 178 7.14 21.43 -1.20
N PRO A 179 5.87 21.66 -1.38
CA PRO A 179 4.83 20.90 -2.06
C PRO A 179 4.65 21.19 -3.57
N ARG A 180 5.40 22.14 -4.14
CA ARG A 180 5.29 22.57 -5.55
C ARG A 180 6.38 21.93 -6.43
N SER A 181 6.61 20.63 -6.24
CA SER A 181 7.68 19.91 -6.95
C SER A 181 7.15 18.90 -7.95
N ASN A 182 7.97 18.55 -8.96
CA ASN A 182 7.66 17.43 -9.82
C ASN A 182 7.63 16.11 -9.05
N SER A 183 8.44 15.94 -7.99
CA SER A 183 8.37 14.78 -7.10
C SER A 183 6.96 14.57 -6.54
N ARG A 184 6.27 15.63 -6.11
CA ARG A 184 4.88 15.54 -5.69
C ARG A 184 3.96 15.08 -6.81
N ARG A 185 4.11 15.63 -8.03
CA ARG A 185 3.32 15.21 -9.20
C ARG A 185 3.55 13.73 -9.55
N TYR A 186 4.77 13.22 -9.39
CA TYR A 186 5.06 11.80 -9.54
C TYR A 186 4.39 10.95 -8.47
N ILE A 187 4.37 11.39 -7.21
CA ILE A 187 3.65 10.74 -6.12
C ILE A 187 2.15 10.66 -6.44
N GLU A 188 1.54 11.77 -6.84
CA GLU A 188 0.11 11.85 -7.20
C GLU A 188 -0.26 10.91 -8.36
N GLN A 189 0.64 10.70 -9.33
CA GLN A 189 0.45 9.74 -10.41
C GLN A 189 0.78 8.29 -10.02
N PHE A 190 1.62 8.08 -9.01
CA PHE A 190 1.97 6.76 -8.50
C PHE A 190 0.87 6.15 -7.63
N LEU A 191 0.22 6.94 -6.78
CA LEU A 191 -0.81 6.47 -5.85
C LEU A 191 -1.94 5.66 -6.53
N PRO A 192 -2.52 6.09 -7.68
CA PRO A 192 -3.50 5.25 -8.39
C PRO A 192 -2.91 3.94 -8.95
N CYS A 193 -1.60 3.88 -9.20
CA CYS A 193 -0.92 2.66 -9.66
C CYS A 193 -0.65 1.70 -8.50
N TRP A 194 -0.46 2.24 -7.30
CA TRP A 194 -0.30 1.46 -6.09
C TRP A 194 -1.61 0.80 -5.67
N GLY A 195 -2.73 1.54 -5.74
CA GLY A 195 -4.08 1.00 -5.51
C GLY A 195 -4.45 0.80 -4.05
N GLU A 196 -3.54 1.08 -3.10
CA GLU A 196 -3.75 1.01 -1.66
C GLU A 196 -3.41 2.35 -1.01
N THR A 197 -3.78 2.52 0.27
CA THR A 197 -3.37 3.71 1.04
C THR A 197 -1.86 3.71 1.27
N ALA A 198 -1.26 4.89 1.22
CA ALA A 198 0.15 5.09 1.53
C ALA A 198 0.30 6.30 2.45
N ASP A 199 1.11 6.14 3.49
CA ASP A 199 1.48 7.27 4.34
C ASP A 199 2.47 8.18 3.58
N GLN A 200 2.39 9.48 3.80
CA GLN A 200 3.25 10.43 3.12
C GLN A 200 4.03 11.29 4.12
N TYR A 201 5.31 11.38 3.88
CA TYR A 201 6.24 12.24 4.64
C TYR A 201 6.93 13.22 3.70
N THR A 202 7.17 14.43 4.17
CA THR A 202 7.88 15.47 3.41
C THR A 202 9.17 15.83 4.11
N ALA A 203 10.31 15.48 3.52
CA ALA A 203 11.64 15.71 4.09
C ALA A 203 11.94 17.21 4.38
N LEU A 204 11.37 18.11 3.59
CA LEU A 204 11.56 19.57 3.78
C LEU A 204 10.98 20.08 5.10
N ARG A 205 9.87 19.49 5.56
CA ARG A 205 9.22 19.93 6.82
C ARG A 205 9.96 19.44 8.06
N GLY A 206 10.77 18.38 7.92
CA GLY A 206 11.41 17.72 9.05
C GLY A 206 10.39 17.01 9.95
N GLY A 207 10.83 16.64 11.14
CA GLY A 207 10.05 15.87 12.11
C GLY A 207 10.48 14.41 12.13
N PRO A 208 10.07 13.65 13.14
CA PRO A 208 10.50 12.26 13.28
C PRO A 208 9.91 11.41 12.14
N LEU A 209 10.80 10.77 11.37
CA LEU A 209 10.42 9.71 10.43
C LEU A 209 10.30 8.41 11.22
N SER A 210 9.08 7.87 11.33
CA SER A 210 8.84 6.56 11.95
C SER A 210 8.38 5.54 10.91
N PRO A 211 9.26 4.67 10.43
CA PRO A 211 8.90 3.59 9.49
C PRO A 211 8.39 2.33 10.19
N GLU A 212 8.07 2.36 11.49
CA GLU A 212 7.73 1.18 12.28
C GLU A 212 6.54 0.40 11.71
N ASP A 213 5.58 1.12 11.13
CA ASP A 213 4.37 0.54 10.57
C ASP A 213 4.46 0.24 9.05
N CYS A 214 5.68 0.30 8.48
CA CYS A 214 5.87 0.16 7.03
C CYS A 214 6.65 -1.10 6.68
N THR A 215 6.23 -1.76 5.59
CA THR A 215 7.00 -2.83 4.93
C THR A 215 7.85 -2.27 3.80
N ASP A 216 7.40 -1.18 3.19
CA ASP A 216 8.02 -0.54 2.05
C ASP A 216 8.16 0.97 2.25
N LEU A 217 9.29 1.53 1.81
CA LEU A 217 9.62 2.95 1.84
C LEU A 217 9.97 3.40 0.43
N LEU A 218 9.18 4.30 -0.18
CA LEU A 218 9.47 4.87 -1.48
C LEU A 218 10.03 6.28 -1.35
N LEU A 219 11.32 6.45 -1.68
CA LEU A 219 11.99 7.75 -1.75
C LEU A 219 11.73 8.38 -3.11
N VAL A 220 11.08 9.53 -3.15
CA VAL A 220 10.77 10.27 -4.39
C VAL A 220 11.48 11.62 -4.36
N PHE A 221 12.45 11.84 -5.25
CA PHE A 221 13.29 13.04 -5.21
C PHE A 221 13.85 13.43 -6.58
N PRO A 222 14.18 14.72 -6.78
CA PRO A 222 14.93 15.18 -7.95
C PRO A 222 16.44 14.97 -7.75
N LEU A 223 17.17 14.83 -8.85
CA LEU A 223 18.62 14.88 -8.85
C LEU A 223 19.10 16.32 -8.60
N TYR A 224 19.93 16.55 -7.61
CA TYR A 224 20.60 17.83 -7.36
C TYR A 224 22.10 17.62 -7.17
N ALA A 225 22.92 18.40 -7.88
CA ALA A 225 24.36 18.26 -7.87
C ALA A 225 24.79 16.78 -8.03
N ASP A 226 24.19 16.10 -9.02
CA ASP A 226 24.41 14.69 -9.40
C ASP A 226 24.13 13.66 -8.28
N GLY A 227 23.48 14.06 -7.20
CA GLY A 227 23.22 13.21 -6.04
C GLY A 227 21.84 13.40 -5.40
N ILE A 228 21.75 12.88 -4.19
CA ILE A 228 20.58 12.98 -3.33
C ILE A 228 20.48 14.40 -2.77
N PRO A 229 19.29 15.06 -2.81
CA PRO A 229 19.13 16.39 -2.21
C PRO A 229 19.47 16.42 -0.71
N ALA A 230 20.07 17.52 -0.24
CA ALA A 230 20.50 17.67 1.15
C ALA A 230 19.34 17.46 2.16
N VAL A 231 18.12 17.86 1.80
CA VAL A 231 16.94 17.64 2.65
C VAL A 231 16.63 16.15 2.84
N LEU A 232 16.75 15.34 1.79
CA LEU A 232 16.59 13.90 1.87
C LEU A 232 17.75 13.24 2.58
N MET A 233 18.98 13.78 2.40
CA MET A 233 20.16 13.28 3.11
C MET A 233 19.99 13.42 4.64
N ARG A 234 19.38 14.50 5.13
CA ARG A 234 19.04 14.64 6.56
C ARG A 234 18.10 13.53 7.02
N THR A 235 17.02 13.28 6.27
CA THR A 235 16.08 12.19 6.56
C THR A 235 16.76 10.81 6.57
N LEU A 236 17.68 10.56 5.62
CA LEU A 236 18.43 9.30 5.62
C LEU A 236 19.37 9.19 6.84
N LYS A 237 19.94 10.30 7.33
CA LYS A 237 20.73 10.31 8.57
C LYS A 237 19.87 9.96 9.79
N GLU A 238 18.65 10.47 9.88
CA GLU A 238 17.69 10.11 10.94
C GLU A 238 17.34 8.62 10.85
N LEU A 239 17.07 8.11 9.65
CA LEU A 239 16.79 6.70 9.41
C LEU A 239 18.00 5.79 9.76
N ALA A 240 19.23 6.27 9.55
CA ALA A 240 20.46 5.54 9.88
C ALA A 240 20.63 5.28 11.39
N VAL A 241 20.16 6.20 12.23
CA VAL A 241 20.22 6.09 13.71
C VAL A 241 18.93 5.57 14.34
N TRP A 242 17.92 5.32 13.53
CA TRP A 242 16.64 4.81 14.00
C TRP A 242 16.76 3.41 14.61
N ARG A 243 16.20 3.22 15.81
CA ARG A 243 16.39 2.02 16.65
C ARG A 243 15.18 1.07 16.67
N GLY A 244 14.11 1.39 15.91
CA GLY A 244 12.97 0.49 15.81
C GLY A 244 13.32 -0.83 15.12
N THR A 245 12.45 -1.81 15.23
CA THR A 245 12.67 -3.18 14.73
C THR A 245 12.37 -3.34 13.24
N ALA A 246 11.44 -2.53 12.71
CA ALA A 246 11.07 -2.63 11.29
C ALA A 246 12.24 -2.24 10.38
N ARG A 247 12.37 -2.97 9.29
CA ARG A 247 13.35 -2.68 8.21
C ARG A 247 12.60 -2.68 6.88
N PRO A 248 11.88 -1.59 6.57
CA PRO A 248 11.15 -1.50 5.32
C PRO A 248 12.08 -1.64 4.13
N ARG A 249 11.59 -2.27 3.07
CA ARG A 249 12.31 -2.32 1.79
C ARG A 249 12.33 -0.94 1.17
N ILE A 250 13.51 -0.44 0.84
CA ILE A 250 13.67 0.91 0.27
C ILE A 250 13.62 0.86 -1.24
N HIS A 251 12.74 1.68 -1.81
CA HIS A 251 12.54 1.90 -3.24
C HIS A 251 12.88 3.34 -3.59
N VAL A 252 13.20 3.59 -4.86
CA VAL A 252 13.59 4.90 -5.35
C VAL A 252 12.78 5.29 -6.58
N LEU A 253 12.28 6.52 -6.60
CA LEU A 253 11.83 7.22 -7.79
C LEU A 253 12.61 8.52 -7.89
N VAL A 254 13.53 8.59 -8.82
CA VAL A 254 14.38 9.75 -9.02
C VAL A 254 14.16 10.35 -10.41
N ASN A 255 14.12 11.67 -10.48
CA ASN A 255 13.97 12.40 -11.73
C ASN A 255 15.08 13.45 -11.91
N CYS A 256 15.48 13.67 -13.15
CA CYS A 256 16.42 14.74 -13.51
C CYS A 256 15.87 15.57 -14.68
N GLY A 257 16.41 16.78 -14.82
CA GLY A 257 16.08 17.68 -15.95
C GLY A 257 16.71 17.26 -17.27
N PHE A 258 17.73 16.39 -17.25
CA PHE A 258 18.44 15.92 -18.45
C PHE A 258 17.66 14.85 -19.20
N LEU A 259 18.00 14.65 -20.49
CA LEU A 259 17.35 13.64 -21.31
C LEU A 259 17.63 12.21 -20.82
N GLU A 260 18.86 11.97 -20.41
CA GLU A 260 19.39 10.65 -20.05
C GLU A 260 19.03 10.30 -18.57
N PRO A 261 18.18 9.30 -18.32
CA PRO A 261 17.87 8.86 -16.95
C PRO A 261 19.09 8.26 -16.23
N GLU A 262 20.08 7.77 -16.99
CA GLU A 262 21.32 7.19 -16.46
C GLU A 262 22.15 8.20 -15.63
N GLN A 263 21.96 9.50 -15.83
CA GLN A 263 22.59 10.54 -15.02
C GLN A 263 22.13 10.48 -13.55
N THR A 264 20.99 9.85 -13.25
CA THR A 264 20.53 9.65 -11.87
C THR A 264 21.17 8.42 -11.19
N ARG A 265 21.98 7.62 -11.92
CA ARG A 265 22.59 6.40 -11.40
C ARG A 265 23.39 6.62 -10.12
N PRO A 266 24.23 7.67 -9.96
CA PRO A 266 24.94 7.89 -8.70
C PRO A 266 24.00 8.01 -7.50
N ALA A 267 22.89 8.74 -7.63
CA ALA A 267 21.92 8.91 -6.56
C ALA A 267 21.21 7.58 -6.19
N VAL A 268 20.92 6.73 -7.17
CA VAL A 268 20.35 5.38 -6.94
C VAL A 268 21.37 4.51 -6.19
N GLU A 269 22.64 4.52 -6.61
CA GLU A 269 23.68 3.73 -5.95
C GLU A 269 24.00 4.25 -4.54
N MET A 270 23.88 5.56 -4.27
CA MET A 270 23.99 6.11 -2.91
C MET A 270 22.92 5.53 -1.99
N VAL A 271 21.65 5.44 -2.44
CA VAL A 271 20.59 4.81 -1.64
C VAL A 271 20.83 3.32 -1.49
N ARG A 272 21.26 2.62 -2.54
CA ARG A 272 21.60 1.19 -2.46
C ARG A 272 22.73 0.94 -1.45
N PHE A 273 23.77 1.78 -1.46
CA PHE A 273 24.84 1.73 -0.47
C PHE A 273 24.33 1.99 0.95
N PHE A 274 23.44 2.98 1.12
CA PHE A 274 22.77 3.23 2.38
C PHE A 274 22.03 1.98 2.88
N CYS A 275 21.24 1.33 2.04
CA CYS A 275 20.55 0.08 2.36
C CYS A 275 21.52 -0.98 2.87
N LYS A 276 22.59 -1.23 2.12
CA LYS A 276 23.64 -2.21 2.49
C LYS A 276 24.29 -1.87 3.84
N ARG A 277 24.60 -0.59 4.07
CA ARG A 277 25.30 -0.15 5.28
C ARG A 277 24.46 -0.23 6.54
N TYR A 278 23.15 0.06 6.43
CA TYR A 278 22.26 0.19 7.59
C TYR A 278 21.23 -0.94 7.71
N GLY A 279 21.39 -2.01 6.91
CA GLY A 279 20.58 -3.22 7.04
C GLY A 279 19.14 -3.09 6.53
N PHE A 280 18.89 -2.20 5.56
CA PHE A 280 17.59 -2.10 4.90
C PHE A 280 17.57 -2.97 3.63
N PRO A 281 16.50 -3.74 3.37
CA PRO A 281 16.35 -4.43 2.09
C PRO A 281 16.28 -3.43 0.94
N TRP A 282 17.01 -3.69 -0.15
CA TRP A 282 16.91 -2.93 -1.39
C TRP A 282 15.75 -3.44 -2.24
N GLY A 283 15.03 -2.52 -2.88
CA GLY A 283 13.89 -2.82 -3.75
C GLY A 283 14.01 -2.28 -5.17
N MET A 284 12.92 -1.73 -5.69
CA MET A 284 12.82 -1.20 -7.04
C MET A 284 13.40 0.20 -7.15
N ALA A 285 13.93 0.55 -8.34
CA ALA A 285 14.22 1.94 -8.69
C ALA A 285 13.58 2.32 -10.02
N LEU A 286 13.07 3.55 -10.12
CA LEU A 286 12.62 4.17 -11.36
C LEU A 286 13.37 5.47 -11.59
N GLN A 287 14.15 5.51 -12.66
CA GLN A 287 14.93 6.65 -13.13
C GLN A 287 14.17 7.38 -14.24
N ILE A 288 13.89 8.68 -14.07
CA ILE A 288 13.14 9.47 -15.03
C ILE A 288 14.00 10.60 -15.57
N GLY A 289 14.42 10.47 -16.82
CA GLY A 289 15.03 11.55 -17.59
C GLY A 289 13.95 12.50 -18.17
N SER A 290 14.33 13.73 -18.48
CA SER A 290 13.42 14.79 -18.89
C SER A 290 12.33 15.10 -17.86
N GLY A 291 12.58 14.81 -16.59
CA GLY A 291 11.59 14.80 -15.52
C GLY A 291 10.94 16.15 -15.22
N GLU A 292 11.55 17.24 -15.63
CA GLU A 292 10.98 18.59 -15.55
C GLU A 292 9.81 18.77 -16.53
N ALA A 293 9.94 18.24 -17.76
CA ALA A 293 9.07 18.53 -18.89
C ALA A 293 8.12 17.38 -19.26
N ILE A 294 8.53 16.11 -19.11
CA ILE A 294 7.85 14.94 -19.67
C ILE A 294 6.37 14.85 -19.22
N LEU A 295 6.04 15.26 -17.99
CA LEU A 295 4.67 15.26 -17.50
C LEU A 295 3.74 16.26 -18.20
N ASN A 296 4.31 17.27 -18.87
CA ASN A 296 3.58 18.32 -19.60
C ASN A 296 3.55 18.06 -21.10
N THR A 297 3.96 16.88 -21.54
CA THR A 297 4.02 16.49 -22.96
C THR A 297 3.11 15.28 -23.22
N PRO A 298 2.78 15.00 -24.48
CA PRO A 298 2.08 13.78 -24.85
C PRO A 298 2.77 12.50 -24.36
N PHE A 299 4.09 12.54 -24.10
CA PHE A 299 4.87 11.40 -23.63
C PHE A 299 4.66 11.04 -22.15
N SER A 300 3.81 11.75 -21.43
CA SER A 300 3.44 11.44 -20.02
C SER A 300 2.93 10.01 -19.82
N PHE A 301 2.40 9.36 -20.88
CA PHE A 301 1.98 7.94 -20.81
C PHE A 301 3.16 6.99 -20.52
N LEU A 302 4.39 7.34 -20.96
CA LEU A 302 5.59 6.55 -20.68
C LEU A 302 5.89 6.56 -19.16
N VAL A 303 5.70 7.71 -18.52
CA VAL A 303 5.81 7.83 -17.06
C VAL A 303 4.77 6.94 -16.38
N ARG A 304 3.49 7.03 -16.75
CA ARG A 304 2.44 6.18 -16.19
C ARG A 304 2.73 4.69 -16.34
N ARG A 305 3.27 4.29 -17.51
CA ARG A 305 3.72 2.91 -17.73
C ARG A 305 4.86 2.53 -16.78
N GLY A 306 5.85 3.41 -16.61
CA GLY A 306 6.96 3.23 -15.66
C GLY A 306 6.47 3.08 -14.22
N LEU A 307 5.57 3.95 -13.78
CA LEU A 307 4.99 3.94 -12.44
C LEU A 307 4.18 2.65 -12.17
N ARG A 308 3.40 2.16 -13.15
CA ARG A 308 2.70 0.87 -13.02
C ARG A 308 3.68 -0.29 -12.88
N ARG A 309 4.79 -0.29 -13.64
CA ARG A 309 5.84 -1.31 -13.52
C ARG A 309 6.56 -1.22 -12.17
N LEU A 310 6.84 -0.01 -11.69
CA LEU A 310 7.40 0.22 -10.36
C LEU A 310 6.48 -0.38 -9.30
N ALA A 311 5.21 0.01 -9.26
CA ALA A 311 4.24 -0.49 -8.29
C ALA A 311 4.08 -2.02 -8.34
N ALA A 312 3.99 -2.60 -9.54
CA ALA A 312 3.91 -4.05 -9.72
C ALA A 312 5.18 -4.77 -9.24
N GLY A 313 6.37 -4.20 -9.51
CA GLY A 313 7.65 -4.74 -9.04
C GLY A 313 7.78 -4.67 -7.51
N MET A 314 7.34 -3.57 -6.89
CA MET A 314 7.30 -3.41 -5.45
C MET A 314 6.42 -4.48 -4.79
N ARG A 315 5.17 -4.64 -5.23
CA ARG A 315 4.27 -5.69 -4.72
C ARG A 315 4.81 -7.12 -4.90
N ALA A 316 5.52 -7.35 -6.01
CA ALA A 316 6.15 -8.65 -6.28
C ALA A 316 7.50 -8.85 -5.55
N GLY A 317 7.93 -7.92 -4.69
CA GLY A 317 9.19 -7.99 -3.96
C GLY A 317 10.44 -7.97 -4.84
N ARG A 318 10.35 -7.46 -6.08
CA ARG A 318 11.48 -7.43 -7.03
C ARG A 318 12.49 -6.34 -6.69
N SER A 319 13.69 -6.47 -7.25
CA SER A 319 14.80 -5.52 -7.11
C SER A 319 15.37 -5.22 -8.48
N GLU A 320 14.72 -4.32 -9.23
CA GLU A 320 15.08 -3.93 -10.59
C GLU A 320 15.24 -2.43 -10.69
N VAL A 321 16.04 -1.98 -11.67
CA VAL A 321 16.15 -0.56 -12.06
C VAL A 321 15.42 -0.36 -13.38
N LEU A 322 14.42 0.49 -13.38
CA LEU A 322 13.63 0.89 -14.54
C LEU A 322 14.03 2.28 -15.00
N SER A 323 13.95 2.55 -16.30
CA SER A 323 14.25 3.87 -16.87
C SER A 323 13.12 4.35 -17.78
N VAL A 324 12.88 5.67 -17.73
CA VAL A 324 11.91 6.37 -18.59
C VAL A 324 12.51 7.70 -19.01
N ARG A 325 12.36 8.03 -20.31
CA ARG A 325 12.73 9.33 -20.87
C ARG A 325 11.82 9.72 -22.04
N MET A 326 11.86 10.98 -22.45
CA MET A 326 11.24 11.39 -23.71
C MET A 326 11.95 10.74 -24.91
N PRO A 327 11.22 10.30 -25.93
CA PRO A 327 11.81 9.71 -27.15
C PRO A 327 12.30 10.78 -28.12
N LEU A 328 13.12 11.71 -27.61
CA LEU A 328 13.74 12.76 -28.40
C LEU A 328 15.21 12.44 -28.62
N ASN A 329 15.77 12.88 -29.77
CA ASN A 329 17.22 12.91 -29.93
C ASN A 329 17.80 14.11 -29.15
N ARG A 330 19.10 14.05 -28.83
CA ARG A 330 19.80 15.06 -28.03
C ARG A 330 19.67 16.48 -28.58
N ARG A 331 19.80 16.65 -29.90
CA ARG A 331 19.71 17.99 -30.54
C ARG A 331 18.33 18.60 -30.37
N MET A 332 17.28 17.81 -30.60
CA MET A 332 15.89 18.24 -30.39
C MET A 332 15.61 18.57 -28.92
N PHE A 333 16.15 17.80 -28.00
CA PHE A 333 15.99 18.05 -26.56
C PHE A 333 16.67 19.35 -26.15
N VAL A 334 17.92 19.59 -26.57
CA VAL A 334 18.65 20.84 -26.30
C VAL A 334 17.90 22.05 -26.85
N TRP A 335 17.40 21.95 -28.10
CA TRP A 335 16.62 23.03 -28.70
C TRP A 335 15.33 23.31 -27.91
N ALA A 336 14.56 22.27 -27.56
CA ALA A 336 13.32 22.39 -26.79
C ALA A 336 13.58 22.94 -25.37
N SER A 337 14.66 22.51 -24.73
CA SER A 337 15.09 23.01 -23.43
C SER A 337 15.46 24.50 -23.48
N GLY A 338 16.21 24.92 -24.51
CA GLY A 338 16.55 26.34 -24.71
C GLY A 338 15.31 27.21 -24.85
N ARG A 339 14.33 26.75 -25.64
CA ARG A 339 13.04 27.46 -25.81
C ARG A 339 12.26 27.51 -24.49
N TYR A 340 12.15 26.41 -23.78
CA TYR A 340 11.47 26.34 -22.48
C TYR A 340 12.03 27.35 -21.47
N TRP A 341 13.36 27.42 -21.34
CA TRP A 341 14.00 28.34 -20.41
C TRP A 341 13.86 29.81 -20.84
N THR A 342 13.95 30.09 -22.15
CA THR A 342 13.70 31.44 -22.68
C THR A 342 12.27 31.91 -22.38
N ASP A 343 11.27 31.05 -22.63
CA ASP A 343 9.86 31.35 -22.35
C ASP A 343 9.61 31.51 -20.82
N TYR A 344 10.33 30.73 -20.00
CA TYR A 344 10.23 30.84 -18.54
C TYR A 344 10.89 32.14 -18.01
N GLY A 345 12.04 32.51 -18.56
CA GLY A 345 12.71 33.78 -18.26
C GLY A 345 11.84 34.99 -18.60
N ALA A 346 11.21 34.97 -19.78
CA ALA A 346 10.31 36.04 -20.23
C ALA A 346 9.12 36.23 -19.28
N LYS A 347 8.57 35.16 -18.67
CA LYS A 347 7.52 35.26 -17.63
C LYS A 347 7.99 35.93 -16.36
N ASN A 348 9.29 36.01 -16.13
CA ASN A 348 9.92 36.70 -14.98
C ASN A 348 10.57 38.03 -15.39
N HIS A 349 10.26 38.51 -16.60
CA HIS A 349 10.81 39.76 -17.16
C HIS A 349 12.33 39.72 -17.37
N ILE A 350 12.90 38.55 -17.58
CA ILE A 350 14.34 38.32 -17.86
C ILE A 350 14.51 37.92 -19.31
N THR A 351 15.37 38.63 -20.04
CA THR A 351 15.69 38.31 -21.43
C THR A 351 16.64 37.12 -21.56
N ALA A 352 16.66 36.48 -22.73
CA ALA A 352 17.61 35.40 -23.01
C ALA A 352 19.08 35.90 -22.95
N GLY A 353 19.36 37.19 -23.22
CA GLY A 353 20.67 37.80 -23.06
C GLY A 353 21.11 37.86 -21.61
N GLU A 354 20.25 38.38 -20.75
CA GLU A 354 20.51 38.43 -19.30
C GLU A 354 20.68 37.06 -18.69
N MET A 355 19.90 36.06 -19.12
CA MET A 355 20.07 34.66 -18.66
C MET A 355 21.40 34.03 -19.05
N ARG A 356 22.12 34.61 -20.03
CA ARG A 356 23.42 34.13 -20.52
C ARG A 356 24.59 34.91 -19.95
N THR A 357 24.36 35.77 -18.95
CA THR A 357 25.48 36.44 -18.29
C THR A 357 26.52 35.46 -17.78
N MET A 358 27.81 35.82 -17.92
CA MET A 358 28.92 35.10 -17.37
C MET A 358 29.30 35.61 -15.97
N GLU A 359 28.63 36.63 -15.50
CA GLU A 359 28.88 37.23 -14.18
C GLU A 359 28.24 36.33 -13.11
N ILE A 360 28.91 36.12 -12.01
CA ILE A 360 28.45 35.44 -10.81
C ILE A 360 28.57 36.35 -9.60
N GLU A 361 27.79 36.15 -8.57
CA GLU A 361 27.80 36.91 -7.34
C GLU A 361 29.19 36.86 -6.70
N GLY A 362 29.78 38.05 -6.40
CA GLY A 362 31.11 38.18 -5.77
C GLY A 362 32.29 38.11 -6.72
N GLY A 363 32.08 38.11 -8.05
CA GLY A 363 33.13 38.17 -9.08
C GLY A 363 33.36 39.56 -9.65
#